data_e59b3b2b8f4b5ba6a2046c157a92e52d
#
_entry.id   e59b3b2b8f4b5ba6a2046c157a92e52d
#
_cell.length_a   1.000
_cell.length_b   1.000
_cell.length_c   1.000
_cell.angle_alpha   90.00
_cell.angle_beta   90.00
_cell.angle_gamma   90.00
#
_symmetry.space_group_name_H-M   'P 1'
#
loop_
_entity.id
_entity.type
_entity.pdbx_description
1 polymer ?
#
loop_
_entity_poly.entity_id
_entity_poly.type
_entity_poly.pdbx_seq_one_letter_code
_entity_poly.pdbx_strand_id
1 'polypeptide(L)'
;MSETIGIVGMGVMGKNIALNFSDNDMNVVVFNRSKNKINDLIHESSKKNISGFTKLDKFVKNIESPRKILLMVPSGEATKSVADELLEMLDNDDILIDGGNSFYKDSVELGNKCKKKKIRFVGMGVSGGETGARHGPALMLGTDDTIPKNLLSMIKSISAKSSYGDCVGVYKGYGTGHFIKMLHNGIEYAEMQILAESYSILKSSNFSNLEISNFFKSLKEKNQSSYLIEISSEIIKKKADNEYLIDNISPVANNKGTGKLTVETSLEYNFPLPSIYEALNARVESHFQKIWPKVTHSKNLNVDLDKVKNAIYFARLSTLIQGILFIEHFSSKESLEIKIPEVLQNWLSGCIIRSDLLKEIKKIYEEISTDSSIVEIEEIQNQ
;
A
#
# COMPACT_ATOMS: atom_id res chain seq x y z
N MET A 1 -27.48 -9.88 -14.83
CA MET A 1 -27.57 -9.87 -13.34
C MET A 1 -26.36 -9.14 -12.84
N SER A 2 -26.48 -8.30 -11.80
CA SER A 2 -25.33 -7.64 -11.19
C SER A 2 -24.48 -8.67 -10.42
N GLU A 3 -23.16 -8.58 -10.55
CA GLU A 3 -22.23 -9.45 -9.81
C GLU A 3 -22.35 -9.24 -8.30
N THR A 4 -22.13 -10.30 -7.52
CA THR A 4 -22.21 -10.28 -6.06
C THR A 4 -20.83 -10.51 -5.44
N ILE A 5 -20.49 -9.73 -4.41
CA ILE A 5 -19.29 -9.93 -3.59
C ILE A 5 -19.64 -9.92 -2.10
N GLY A 6 -19.09 -10.89 -1.37
CA GLY A 6 -19.13 -10.92 0.08
C GLY A 6 -17.91 -10.18 0.68
N ILE A 7 -18.11 -9.37 1.72
CA ILE A 7 -17.01 -8.68 2.40
C ILE A 7 -17.11 -8.90 3.91
N VAL A 8 -16.03 -9.39 4.49
CA VAL A 8 -15.92 -9.68 5.93
C VAL A 8 -15.05 -8.61 6.59
N GLY A 9 -15.63 -7.91 7.58
CA GLY A 9 -14.90 -6.92 8.37
C GLY A 9 -15.16 -5.48 7.91
N MET A 10 -15.99 -4.76 8.68
CA MET A 10 -16.38 -3.36 8.43
C MET A 10 -15.54 -2.40 9.28
N GLY A 11 -14.20 -2.53 9.19
CA GLY A 11 -13.26 -1.49 9.61
C GLY A 11 -13.23 -0.36 8.58
N VAL A 12 -12.35 0.64 8.78
CA VAL A 12 -12.22 1.79 7.86
C VAL A 12 -12.04 1.33 6.41
N MET A 13 -11.10 0.42 6.14
CA MET A 13 -10.81 -0.06 4.78
C MET A 13 -11.97 -0.88 4.22
N GLY A 14 -12.47 -1.86 4.99
CA GLY A 14 -13.56 -2.75 4.53
C GLY A 14 -14.85 -2.00 4.22
N LYS A 15 -15.21 -1.01 5.05
CA LYS A 15 -16.36 -0.13 4.80
C LYS A 15 -16.19 0.62 3.47
N ASN A 16 -15.05 1.26 3.24
CA ASN A 16 -14.81 2.05 2.04
C ASN A 16 -14.72 1.20 0.77
N ILE A 17 -14.14 0.01 0.84
CA ILE A 17 -14.14 -0.97 -0.27
C ILE A 17 -15.58 -1.44 -0.57
N ALA A 18 -16.40 -1.71 0.45
CA ALA A 18 -17.80 -2.11 0.27
C ALA A 18 -18.61 -1.00 -0.43
N LEU A 19 -18.45 0.25 -0.02
CA LEU A 19 -19.07 1.41 -0.68
C LEU A 19 -18.59 1.55 -2.13
N ASN A 20 -17.29 1.36 -2.39
CA ASN A 20 -16.73 1.43 -3.73
C ASN A 20 -17.33 0.35 -4.66
N PHE A 21 -17.42 -0.90 -4.21
CA PHE A 21 -18.12 -1.95 -4.97
C PHE A 21 -19.60 -1.61 -5.20
N SER A 22 -20.29 -1.11 -4.17
CA SER A 22 -21.69 -0.70 -4.27
C SER A 22 -21.89 0.41 -5.30
N ASP A 23 -21.03 1.43 -5.31
CA ASP A 23 -21.10 2.54 -6.27
C ASP A 23 -20.85 2.09 -7.72
N ASN A 24 -20.11 0.99 -7.90
CA ASN A 24 -19.88 0.33 -9.18
C ASN A 24 -20.97 -0.72 -9.52
N ASP A 25 -22.19 -0.57 -9.00
CA ASP A 25 -23.39 -1.36 -9.33
C ASP A 25 -23.32 -2.85 -8.98
N MET A 26 -22.46 -3.25 -8.04
CA MET A 26 -22.37 -4.61 -7.56
C MET A 26 -23.26 -4.85 -6.34
N ASN A 27 -23.79 -6.05 -6.21
CA ASN A 27 -24.45 -6.47 -4.97
C ASN A 27 -23.38 -6.76 -3.92
N VAL A 28 -23.48 -6.11 -2.78
CA VAL A 28 -22.49 -6.26 -1.68
C VAL A 28 -23.16 -6.91 -0.48
N VAL A 29 -22.68 -8.10 -0.12
CA VAL A 29 -23.10 -8.79 1.10
C VAL A 29 -22.01 -8.59 2.13
N VAL A 30 -22.34 -8.05 3.32
CA VAL A 30 -21.33 -7.77 4.33
C VAL A 30 -21.53 -8.56 5.61
N PHE A 31 -20.43 -8.99 6.20
CA PHE A 31 -20.42 -9.57 7.53
C PHE A 31 -19.57 -8.72 8.49
N ASN A 32 -20.13 -8.44 9.65
CA ASN A 32 -19.38 -7.87 10.76
C ASN A 32 -20.01 -8.29 12.09
N ARG A 33 -19.17 -8.56 13.11
CA ARG A 33 -19.65 -8.93 14.45
C ARG A 33 -20.49 -7.83 15.12
N SER A 34 -20.13 -6.56 14.88
CA SER A 34 -20.89 -5.41 15.38
C SER A 34 -21.98 -4.99 14.39
N LYS A 35 -23.24 -5.04 14.82
CA LYS A 35 -24.40 -4.62 14.02
C LYS A 35 -24.37 -3.12 13.71
N ASN A 36 -23.86 -2.28 14.61
CA ASN A 36 -23.78 -0.84 14.39
C ASN A 36 -22.96 -0.50 13.15
N LYS A 37 -21.78 -1.14 12.97
CA LYS A 37 -20.94 -0.90 11.77
C LYS A 37 -21.64 -1.27 10.46
N ILE A 38 -22.51 -2.28 10.48
CA ILE A 38 -23.33 -2.67 9.32
C ILE A 38 -24.39 -1.59 9.04
N ASN A 39 -25.08 -1.13 10.09
CA ASN A 39 -26.10 -0.10 9.97
C ASN A 39 -25.50 1.23 9.45
N ASP A 40 -24.34 1.62 9.99
CA ASP A 40 -23.61 2.83 9.56
C ASP A 40 -23.24 2.75 8.07
N LEU A 41 -22.75 1.58 7.61
CA LEU A 41 -22.44 1.35 6.21
C LEU A 41 -23.68 1.46 5.31
N ILE A 42 -24.79 0.79 5.68
CA ILE A 42 -26.04 0.80 4.91
C ILE A 42 -26.64 2.21 4.85
N HIS A 43 -26.57 2.97 5.95
CA HIS A 43 -27.03 4.34 6.00
C HIS A 43 -26.18 5.30 5.13
N GLU A 44 -24.87 5.07 5.05
CA GLU A 44 -23.95 5.87 4.25
C GLU A 44 -24.03 5.54 2.74
N SER A 45 -24.48 4.33 2.39
CA SER A 45 -24.60 3.92 1.00
C SER A 45 -25.69 4.71 0.28
N SER A 46 -25.34 5.30 -0.87
CA SER A 46 -26.30 5.96 -1.76
C SER A 46 -27.19 4.98 -2.53
N LYS A 47 -26.78 3.70 -2.61
CA LYS A 47 -27.47 2.64 -3.35
C LYS A 47 -28.05 1.60 -2.39
N LYS A 48 -29.16 0.96 -2.79
CA LYS A 48 -29.84 -0.09 -2.01
C LYS A 48 -29.36 -1.49 -2.37
N ASN A 49 -28.08 -1.66 -2.67
CA ASN A 49 -27.47 -2.92 -3.12
C ASN A 49 -26.52 -3.52 -2.06
N ILE A 50 -26.60 -3.07 -0.81
CA ILE A 50 -25.85 -3.63 0.32
C ILE A 50 -26.78 -4.34 1.28
N SER A 51 -26.46 -5.60 1.60
CA SER A 51 -27.10 -6.39 2.67
C SER A 51 -26.09 -6.80 3.74
N GLY A 52 -26.49 -6.85 5.01
CA GLY A 52 -25.56 -7.07 6.11
C GLY A 52 -26.01 -8.11 7.11
N PHE A 53 -25.06 -8.92 7.59
CA PHE A 53 -25.28 -10.04 8.50
C PHE A 53 -24.29 -10.02 9.67
N THR A 54 -24.77 -10.45 10.85
CA THR A 54 -23.94 -10.63 12.05
C THR A 54 -23.65 -12.10 12.36
N LYS A 55 -24.16 -13.02 11.53
CA LYS A 55 -23.89 -14.45 11.59
C LYS A 55 -23.27 -14.92 10.29
N LEU A 56 -22.14 -15.63 10.37
CA LEU A 56 -21.33 -16.01 9.22
C LEU A 56 -22.07 -16.99 8.29
N ASP A 57 -22.81 -17.93 8.85
CA ASP A 57 -23.66 -18.88 8.09
C ASP A 57 -24.72 -18.17 7.25
N LYS A 58 -25.35 -17.13 7.82
CA LYS A 58 -26.33 -16.30 7.10
C LYS A 58 -25.67 -15.51 5.97
N PHE A 59 -24.49 -14.94 6.25
CA PHE A 59 -23.71 -14.21 5.26
C PHE A 59 -23.37 -15.10 4.06
N VAL A 60 -22.76 -16.27 4.28
CA VAL A 60 -22.37 -17.20 3.21
C VAL A 60 -23.56 -17.64 2.35
N LYS A 61 -24.70 -17.96 2.97
CA LYS A 61 -25.93 -18.38 2.27
C LYS A 61 -26.56 -17.31 1.38
N ASN A 62 -26.22 -16.03 1.58
CA ASN A 62 -26.73 -14.91 0.78
C ASN A 62 -25.78 -14.47 -0.34
N ILE A 63 -24.73 -15.24 -0.63
CA ILE A 63 -23.80 -15.01 -1.73
C ILE A 63 -23.99 -16.12 -2.76
N GLU A 64 -24.18 -15.74 -4.03
CA GLU A 64 -24.34 -16.67 -5.14
C GLU A 64 -23.05 -17.46 -5.43
N SER A 65 -23.17 -18.77 -5.67
CA SER A 65 -22.04 -19.63 -6.04
C SER A 65 -21.70 -19.47 -7.54
N PRO A 66 -20.42 -19.50 -7.93
CA PRO A 66 -19.25 -19.55 -7.06
C PRO A 66 -19.07 -18.25 -6.27
N ARG A 67 -19.02 -18.38 -4.94
CA ARG A 67 -18.95 -17.25 -4.03
C ARG A 67 -17.61 -16.52 -4.15
N LYS A 68 -17.64 -15.21 -4.04
CA LYS A 68 -16.46 -14.35 -4.01
C LYS A 68 -16.45 -13.64 -2.65
N ILE A 69 -15.52 -13.99 -1.77
CA ILE A 69 -15.49 -13.46 -0.40
C ILE A 69 -14.16 -12.77 -0.14
N LEU A 70 -14.23 -11.47 0.18
CA LEU A 70 -13.11 -10.62 0.52
C LEU A 70 -13.01 -10.43 2.03
N LEU A 71 -11.86 -10.80 2.61
CA LEU A 71 -11.51 -10.55 4.00
C LEU A 71 -10.87 -9.17 4.14
N MET A 72 -11.43 -8.32 5.00
CA MET A 72 -10.91 -7.01 5.37
C MET A 72 -10.79 -6.91 6.90
N VAL A 73 -10.18 -7.92 7.50
CA VAL A 73 -9.96 -8.04 8.94
C VAL A 73 -8.48 -7.81 9.30
N PRO A 74 -8.14 -7.57 10.58
CA PRO A 74 -6.74 -7.50 11.00
C PRO A 74 -5.97 -8.77 10.63
N SER A 75 -4.74 -8.60 10.15
CA SER A 75 -3.85 -9.72 9.80
C SER A 75 -3.48 -10.60 11.00
N GLY A 76 -2.99 -11.80 10.74
CA GLY A 76 -2.60 -12.79 11.73
C GLY A 76 -3.80 -13.62 12.23
N GLU A 77 -3.93 -13.83 13.53
CA GLU A 77 -4.93 -14.72 14.12
C GLU A 77 -6.38 -14.40 13.72
N ALA A 78 -6.73 -13.12 13.57
CA ALA A 78 -8.09 -12.75 13.17
C ALA A 78 -8.40 -13.20 11.72
N THR A 79 -7.46 -13.09 10.80
CA THR A 79 -7.60 -13.59 9.43
C THR A 79 -7.65 -15.12 9.43
N LYS A 80 -6.76 -15.79 10.16
CA LYS A 80 -6.72 -17.26 10.24
C LYS A 80 -8.04 -17.82 10.78
N SER A 81 -8.52 -17.29 11.92
CA SER A 81 -9.77 -17.75 12.55
C SER A 81 -10.98 -17.62 11.61
N VAL A 82 -11.16 -16.45 11.00
CA VAL A 82 -12.31 -16.23 10.09
C VAL A 82 -12.17 -17.06 8.81
N ALA A 83 -10.97 -17.21 8.28
CA ALA A 83 -10.73 -18.04 7.11
C ALA A 83 -11.04 -19.52 7.39
N ASP A 84 -10.59 -20.04 8.54
CA ASP A 84 -10.85 -21.44 8.91
C ASP A 84 -12.37 -21.69 9.10
N GLU A 85 -13.13 -20.77 9.71
CA GLU A 85 -14.58 -20.87 9.79
C GLU A 85 -15.25 -20.85 8.43
N LEU A 86 -14.80 -19.96 7.51
CA LEU A 86 -15.34 -19.90 6.14
C LEU A 86 -15.04 -21.17 5.34
N LEU A 87 -13.84 -21.73 5.48
CA LEU A 87 -13.43 -22.93 4.77
C LEU A 87 -14.28 -24.18 5.09
N GLU A 88 -15.02 -24.19 6.20
CA GLU A 88 -16.00 -25.23 6.54
C GLU A 88 -17.38 -25.00 5.88
N MET A 89 -17.62 -23.82 5.30
CA MET A 89 -18.91 -23.41 4.75
C MET A 89 -18.86 -23.20 3.23
N LEU A 90 -17.65 -23.08 2.67
CA LEU A 90 -17.44 -22.83 1.25
C LEU A 90 -17.43 -24.13 0.43
N ASP A 91 -17.90 -24.03 -0.80
CA ASP A 91 -17.96 -25.13 -1.76
C ASP A 91 -16.76 -25.07 -2.73
N ASN A 92 -16.62 -26.13 -3.52
CA ASN A 92 -15.63 -26.16 -4.60
C ASN A 92 -15.80 -24.95 -5.54
N ASP A 93 -14.68 -24.40 -6.01
CA ASP A 93 -14.63 -23.24 -6.92
C ASP A 93 -15.05 -21.89 -6.32
N ASP A 94 -15.51 -21.84 -5.06
CA ASP A 94 -15.64 -20.58 -4.35
C ASP A 94 -14.27 -19.89 -4.24
N ILE A 95 -14.26 -18.57 -4.08
CA ILE A 95 -13.04 -17.77 -4.09
C ILE A 95 -12.92 -17.01 -2.76
N LEU A 96 -11.85 -17.27 -2.04
CA LEU A 96 -11.48 -16.54 -0.85
C LEU A 96 -10.37 -15.52 -1.20
N ILE A 97 -10.61 -14.26 -0.88
CA ILE A 97 -9.67 -13.16 -1.14
C ILE A 97 -9.24 -12.59 0.21
N ASP A 98 -7.96 -12.59 0.50
CA ASP A 98 -7.43 -11.89 1.68
C ASP A 98 -6.95 -10.49 1.28
N GLY A 99 -7.70 -9.46 1.67
CA GLY A 99 -7.40 -8.05 1.44
C GLY A 99 -6.81 -7.34 2.67
N GLY A 100 -6.42 -8.07 3.70
CA GLY A 100 -5.72 -7.55 4.88
C GLY A 100 -4.28 -7.12 4.58
N ASN A 101 -3.60 -6.58 5.59
CA ASN A 101 -2.14 -6.37 5.53
C ASN A 101 -1.41 -7.64 6.01
N SER A 102 -1.76 -8.78 5.45
CA SER A 102 -1.23 -10.07 5.86
C SER A 102 0.25 -10.22 5.48
N PHE A 103 0.99 -10.97 6.29
CA PHE A 103 2.33 -11.37 5.92
C PHE A 103 2.27 -12.36 4.75
N TYR A 104 3.13 -12.19 3.76
CA TYR A 104 3.06 -12.97 2.53
C TYR A 104 3.16 -14.49 2.76
N LYS A 105 3.91 -14.93 3.79
CA LYS A 105 4.02 -16.37 4.16
C LYS A 105 2.71 -16.92 4.72
N ASP A 106 1.97 -16.11 5.51
CA ASP A 106 0.63 -16.50 5.98
C ASP A 106 -0.34 -16.69 4.80
N SER A 107 -0.20 -15.88 3.76
CA SER A 107 -1.01 -16.02 2.53
C SER A 107 -0.66 -17.27 1.75
N VAL A 108 0.62 -17.66 1.69
CA VAL A 108 1.03 -18.93 1.10
C VAL A 108 0.44 -20.12 1.88
N GLU A 109 0.48 -20.06 3.21
CA GLU A 109 -0.13 -21.09 4.06
C GLU A 109 -1.64 -21.20 3.85
N LEU A 110 -2.36 -20.06 3.84
CA LEU A 110 -3.80 -20.01 3.63
C LEU A 110 -4.19 -20.48 2.23
N GLY A 111 -3.46 -20.06 1.19
CA GLY A 111 -3.67 -20.51 -0.18
C GLY A 111 -3.53 -22.03 -0.32
N ASN A 112 -2.54 -22.63 0.33
CA ASN A 112 -2.36 -24.07 0.36
C ASN A 112 -3.50 -24.80 1.11
N LYS A 113 -4.05 -24.20 2.18
CA LYS A 113 -5.26 -24.74 2.84
C LYS A 113 -6.48 -24.69 1.91
N CYS A 114 -6.70 -23.56 1.23
CA CYS A 114 -7.78 -23.39 0.26
C CYS A 114 -7.69 -24.43 -0.87
N LYS A 115 -6.50 -24.62 -1.45
CA LYS A 115 -6.24 -25.58 -2.53
C LYS A 115 -6.61 -27.01 -2.13
N LYS A 116 -6.31 -27.44 -0.89
CA LYS A 116 -6.68 -28.76 -0.38
C LYS A 116 -8.20 -28.97 -0.34
N LYS A 117 -8.97 -27.88 -0.17
CA LYS A 117 -10.44 -27.88 -0.16
C LYS A 117 -11.06 -27.53 -1.53
N LYS A 118 -10.25 -27.42 -2.58
CA LYS A 118 -10.65 -27.00 -3.94
C LYS A 118 -11.31 -25.62 -3.99
N ILE A 119 -10.94 -24.74 -3.06
CA ILE A 119 -11.33 -23.33 -2.99
C ILE A 119 -10.19 -22.54 -3.60
N ARG A 120 -10.50 -21.57 -4.46
CA ARG A 120 -9.49 -20.66 -5.03
C ARG A 120 -9.10 -19.60 -4.02
N PHE A 121 -7.83 -19.21 -4.03
CA PHE A 121 -7.33 -18.19 -3.12
C PHE A 121 -6.61 -17.07 -3.85
N VAL A 122 -6.82 -15.85 -3.38
CA VAL A 122 -6.11 -14.64 -3.83
C VAL A 122 -5.63 -13.85 -2.62
N GLY A 123 -4.32 -13.70 -2.47
CA GLY A 123 -3.75 -12.75 -1.52
C GLY A 123 -3.70 -11.37 -2.17
N MET A 124 -4.46 -10.41 -1.65
CA MET A 124 -4.64 -9.10 -2.28
C MET A 124 -4.11 -7.96 -1.40
N GLY A 125 -2.96 -7.42 -1.74
CA GLY A 125 -2.48 -6.17 -1.17
C GLY A 125 -3.32 -4.98 -1.63
N VAL A 126 -3.79 -4.17 -0.68
CA VAL A 126 -4.60 -2.97 -0.93
C VAL A 126 -3.83 -1.73 -0.49
N SER A 127 -3.64 -0.77 -1.39
CA SER A 127 -2.99 0.51 -1.09
C SER A 127 -3.88 1.70 -1.42
N GLY A 128 -3.61 2.86 -0.78
CA GLY A 128 -4.32 4.12 -1.01
C GLY A 128 -4.98 4.70 0.25
N GLY A 129 -4.90 4.01 1.38
CA GLY A 129 -5.54 4.44 2.62
C GLY A 129 -7.07 4.51 2.49
N GLU A 130 -7.71 5.27 3.36
CA GLU A 130 -9.17 5.41 3.40
C GLU A 130 -9.73 5.98 2.09
N THR A 131 -9.16 7.07 1.62
CA THR A 131 -9.57 7.75 0.37
C THR A 131 -9.36 6.85 -0.85
N GLY A 132 -8.23 6.13 -0.92
CA GLY A 132 -7.99 5.18 -2.01
C GLY A 132 -8.98 4.02 -1.98
N ALA A 133 -9.24 3.41 -0.84
CA ALA A 133 -10.23 2.35 -0.69
C ALA A 133 -11.61 2.79 -1.19
N ARG A 134 -11.98 4.05 -0.94
CA ARG A 134 -13.28 4.62 -1.32
C ARG A 134 -13.38 4.97 -2.81
N HIS A 135 -12.31 5.47 -3.43
CA HIS A 135 -12.36 6.12 -4.74
C HIS A 135 -11.43 5.51 -5.80
N GLY A 136 -10.69 4.49 -5.45
CA GLY A 136 -9.79 3.78 -6.36
C GLY A 136 -8.46 3.40 -5.68
N PRO A 137 -8.37 2.20 -5.10
CA PRO A 137 -7.12 1.68 -4.56
C PRO A 137 -6.21 1.14 -5.66
N ALA A 138 -4.91 1.03 -5.36
CA ALA A 138 -4.01 0.14 -6.08
C ALA A 138 -4.12 -1.26 -5.49
N LEU A 139 -4.29 -2.29 -6.35
CA LEU A 139 -4.59 -3.65 -5.95
C LEU A 139 -3.55 -4.64 -6.50
N MET A 140 -2.91 -5.41 -5.62
CA MET A 140 -1.81 -6.34 -5.91
C MET A 140 -2.27 -7.76 -5.61
N LEU A 141 -2.65 -8.52 -6.63
CA LEU A 141 -3.21 -9.86 -6.50
C LEU A 141 -2.11 -10.92 -6.66
N GLY A 142 -1.96 -11.78 -5.66
CA GLY A 142 -1.07 -12.95 -5.70
C GLY A 142 -1.89 -14.24 -5.68
N THR A 143 -1.70 -15.10 -6.69
CA THR A 143 -2.41 -16.37 -6.75
C THR A 143 -1.72 -17.37 -7.68
N ASP A 144 -1.90 -18.67 -7.40
CA ASP A 144 -1.56 -19.77 -8.32
C ASP A 144 -2.81 -20.28 -9.08
N ASP A 145 -3.98 -19.76 -8.74
CA ASP A 145 -5.24 -20.12 -9.34
C ASP A 145 -5.58 -19.22 -10.55
N THR A 146 -6.40 -19.71 -11.46
CA THR A 146 -6.96 -18.87 -12.53
C THR A 146 -8.00 -17.92 -11.93
N ILE A 147 -7.80 -16.62 -12.06
CA ILE A 147 -8.79 -15.61 -11.68
C ILE A 147 -9.90 -15.57 -12.75
N PRO A 148 -11.17 -15.79 -12.38
CA PRO A 148 -12.28 -15.66 -13.33
C PRO A 148 -12.36 -14.23 -13.90
N LYS A 149 -12.68 -14.14 -15.20
CA LYS A 149 -12.76 -12.84 -15.90
C LYS A 149 -13.72 -11.86 -15.23
N ASN A 150 -14.85 -12.33 -14.72
CA ASN A 150 -15.82 -11.50 -14.01
C ASN A 150 -15.23 -10.96 -12.69
N LEU A 151 -14.54 -11.78 -11.89
CA LEU A 151 -13.88 -11.29 -10.67
C LEU A 151 -12.80 -10.23 -11.01
N LEU A 152 -11.97 -10.49 -12.01
CA LEU A 152 -10.94 -9.51 -12.42
C LEU A 152 -11.59 -8.20 -12.89
N SER A 153 -12.69 -8.28 -13.65
CA SER A 153 -13.46 -7.09 -14.05
C SER A 153 -14.01 -6.30 -12.86
N MET A 154 -14.57 -7.00 -11.87
CA MET A 154 -15.05 -6.39 -10.61
C MET A 154 -13.93 -5.68 -9.86
N ILE A 155 -12.78 -6.32 -9.72
CA ILE A 155 -11.61 -5.75 -9.04
C ILE A 155 -11.09 -4.52 -9.81
N LYS A 156 -11.02 -4.60 -11.12
CA LYS A 156 -10.62 -3.48 -11.98
C LYS A 156 -11.58 -2.30 -11.88
N SER A 157 -12.88 -2.53 -11.77
CA SER A 157 -13.86 -1.42 -11.72
C SER A 157 -13.68 -0.53 -10.49
N ILE A 158 -13.28 -1.10 -9.35
CA ILE A 158 -13.05 -0.34 -8.10
C ILE A 158 -11.63 0.22 -7.99
N SER A 159 -10.70 -0.16 -8.87
CA SER A 159 -9.31 0.25 -8.79
C SER A 159 -9.07 1.66 -9.32
N ALA A 160 -7.96 2.25 -8.88
CA ALA A 160 -7.46 3.48 -9.48
C ALA A 160 -7.12 3.28 -10.96
N LYS A 161 -7.16 4.38 -11.72
CA LYS A 161 -6.78 4.45 -13.12
C LYS A 161 -5.55 5.32 -13.27
N SER A 162 -4.66 4.94 -14.17
CA SER A 162 -3.52 5.73 -14.62
C SER A 162 -3.58 5.91 -16.13
N SER A 163 -2.64 6.68 -16.69
CA SER A 163 -2.49 6.78 -18.15
C SER A 163 -2.13 5.46 -18.82
N TYR A 164 -1.66 4.48 -18.07
CA TYR A 164 -1.30 3.14 -18.52
C TYR A 164 -2.41 2.10 -18.27
N GLY A 165 -3.57 2.50 -17.73
CA GLY A 165 -4.70 1.64 -17.45
C GLY A 165 -4.97 1.43 -15.95
N ASP A 166 -5.58 0.28 -15.64
CA ASP A 166 -5.99 -0.07 -14.27
C ASP A 166 -4.77 -0.30 -13.36
N CYS A 167 -4.81 0.24 -12.13
CA CYS A 167 -3.80 -0.02 -11.12
C CYS A 167 -4.08 -1.35 -10.39
N VAL A 168 -4.11 -2.43 -11.17
CA VAL A 168 -4.30 -3.81 -10.73
C VAL A 168 -3.18 -4.66 -11.30
N GLY A 169 -2.37 -5.27 -10.41
CA GLY A 169 -1.37 -6.26 -10.78
C GLY A 169 -1.84 -7.67 -10.41
N VAL A 170 -1.56 -8.66 -11.27
CA VAL A 170 -1.83 -10.07 -10.99
C VAL A 170 -0.51 -10.83 -11.10
N TYR A 171 -0.10 -11.45 -10.00
CA TYR A 171 1.20 -12.09 -9.87
C TYR A 171 1.04 -13.55 -9.51
N LYS A 172 1.93 -14.41 -10.01
CA LYS A 172 2.01 -15.82 -9.63
C LYS A 172 2.46 -15.96 -8.17
N GLY A 173 1.89 -16.92 -7.46
CA GLY A 173 2.17 -17.21 -6.05
C GLY A 173 1.18 -16.56 -5.09
N TYR A 174 0.60 -17.34 -4.19
CA TYR A 174 -0.42 -16.89 -3.23
C TYR A 174 0.02 -15.71 -2.35
N GLY A 175 1.31 -15.64 -2.01
CA GLY A 175 1.86 -14.57 -1.16
C GLY A 175 2.33 -13.33 -1.92
N THR A 176 2.50 -13.38 -3.25
CA THR A 176 3.21 -12.35 -4.01
C THR A 176 2.52 -10.98 -3.96
N GLY A 177 1.19 -10.93 -3.98
CA GLY A 177 0.45 -9.67 -3.83
C GLY A 177 0.74 -8.97 -2.51
N HIS A 178 0.77 -9.73 -1.40
CA HIS A 178 1.11 -9.21 -0.08
C HIS A 178 2.60 -8.88 0.06
N PHE A 179 3.50 -9.63 -0.58
CA PHE A 179 4.94 -9.29 -0.62
C PHE A 179 5.16 -7.93 -1.30
N ILE A 180 4.59 -7.72 -2.48
CA ILE A 180 4.68 -6.45 -3.21
C ILE A 180 4.08 -5.30 -2.38
N LYS A 181 2.94 -5.54 -1.71
CA LYS A 181 2.34 -4.54 -0.83
C LYS A 181 3.17 -4.26 0.42
N MET A 182 3.78 -5.26 1.03
CA MET A 182 4.68 -5.12 2.17
C MET A 182 5.89 -4.25 1.79
N LEU A 183 6.51 -4.52 0.66
CA LEU A 183 7.63 -3.73 0.15
C LEU A 183 7.23 -2.29 -0.19
N HIS A 184 6.06 -2.10 -0.85
CA HIS A 184 5.47 -0.78 -1.05
C HIS A 184 5.40 0.02 0.27
N ASN A 185 4.99 -0.62 1.36
CA ASN A 185 4.92 0.04 2.66
C ASN A 185 6.32 0.36 3.23
N GLY A 186 7.31 -0.49 2.96
CA GLY A 186 8.72 -0.19 3.30
C GLY A 186 9.23 1.05 2.57
N ILE A 187 9.00 1.13 1.26
CA ILE A 187 9.32 2.32 0.45
C ILE A 187 8.59 3.56 0.99
N GLU A 188 7.31 3.45 1.34
CA GLU A 188 6.53 4.53 1.94
C GLU A 188 7.21 5.06 3.22
N TYR A 189 7.74 4.19 4.08
CA TYR A 189 8.46 4.59 5.29
C TYR A 189 9.71 5.40 4.96
N ALA A 190 10.51 4.97 3.99
CA ALA A 190 11.70 5.68 3.56
C ALA A 190 11.37 7.04 2.92
N GLU A 191 10.36 7.10 2.04
CA GLU A 191 9.87 8.36 1.47
C GLU A 191 9.45 9.36 2.57
N MET A 192 8.71 8.90 3.58
CA MET A 192 8.28 9.74 4.71
C MET A 192 9.48 10.22 5.54
N GLN A 193 10.49 9.38 5.77
CA GLN A 193 11.70 9.74 6.51
C GLN A 193 12.53 10.79 5.75
N ILE A 194 12.71 10.62 4.44
CA ILE A 194 13.41 11.60 3.58
C ILE A 194 12.75 12.98 3.69
N LEU A 195 11.41 13.05 3.67
CA LEU A 195 10.69 14.31 3.80
C LEU A 195 10.81 14.90 5.21
N ALA A 196 10.78 14.06 6.26
CA ALA A 196 10.94 14.50 7.63
C ALA A 196 12.35 15.08 7.89
N GLU A 197 13.40 14.44 7.38
CA GLU A 197 14.77 14.92 7.46
C GLU A 197 14.95 16.23 6.69
N SER A 198 14.38 16.32 5.49
CA SER A 198 14.41 17.53 4.67
C SER A 198 13.73 18.71 5.39
N TYR A 199 12.56 18.44 6.02
CA TYR A 199 11.90 19.44 6.88
C TYR A 199 12.81 19.88 8.03
N SER A 200 13.45 18.94 8.72
CA SER A 200 14.35 19.21 9.84
C SER A 200 15.55 20.06 9.43
N ILE A 201 16.18 19.75 8.29
CA ILE A 201 17.30 20.51 7.73
C ILE A 201 16.88 21.96 7.44
N LEU A 202 15.76 22.16 6.74
CA LEU A 202 15.25 23.49 6.41
C LEU A 202 14.85 24.28 7.66
N LYS A 203 14.19 23.63 8.63
CA LYS A 203 13.80 24.25 9.89
C LYS A 203 15.02 24.68 10.71
N SER A 204 16.09 23.87 10.75
CA SER A 204 17.37 24.18 11.40
C SER A 204 18.13 25.30 10.68
N SER A 205 17.81 25.56 9.43
CA SER A 205 18.34 26.67 8.61
C SER A 205 17.49 27.94 8.69
N ASN A 206 16.61 28.03 9.70
CA ASN A 206 15.71 29.15 9.99
C ASN A 206 14.61 29.43 8.94
N PHE A 207 14.29 28.49 8.06
CA PHE A 207 13.13 28.63 7.19
C PHE A 207 11.83 28.55 8.00
N SER A 208 10.90 29.44 7.70
CA SER A 208 9.53 29.37 8.25
C SER A 208 8.75 28.19 7.67
N ASN A 209 7.70 27.75 8.36
CA ASN A 209 6.83 26.67 7.86
C ASN A 209 6.22 27.01 6.50
N LEU A 210 5.93 28.28 6.22
CA LEU A 210 5.43 28.73 4.92
C LEU A 210 6.47 28.59 3.80
N GLU A 211 7.73 28.98 4.08
CA GLU A 211 8.83 28.83 3.12
C GLU A 211 9.13 27.36 2.84
N ILE A 212 9.12 26.50 3.88
CA ILE A 212 9.28 25.05 3.72
C ILE A 212 8.13 24.44 2.91
N SER A 213 6.88 24.84 3.17
CA SER A 213 5.73 24.42 2.36
C SER A 213 5.90 24.80 0.88
N ASN A 214 6.35 26.03 0.60
CA ASN A 214 6.60 26.51 -0.76
C ASN A 214 7.78 25.77 -1.41
N PHE A 215 8.82 25.44 -0.65
CA PHE A 215 9.93 24.60 -1.12
C PHE A 215 9.42 23.22 -1.58
N PHE A 216 8.63 22.50 -0.78
CA PHE A 216 8.05 21.22 -1.21
C PHE A 216 7.14 21.37 -2.43
N LYS A 217 6.35 22.45 -2.51
CA LYS A 217 5.56 22.75 -3.71
C LYS A 217 6.41 22.90 -4.96
N SER A 218 7.58 23.54 -4.85
CA SER A 218 8.48 23.77 -5.99
C SER A 218 9.09 22.51 -6.58
N LEU A 219 9.08 21.38 -5.85
CA LEU A 219 9.54 20.09 -6.36
C LEU A 219 8.66 19.58 -7.51
N LYS A 220 7.38 19.99 -7.57
CA LYS A 220 6.46 19.65 -8.66
C LYS A 220 6.93 20.19 -10.02
N GLU A 221 7.54 21.37 -10.02
CA GLU A 221 7.98 22.04 -11.27
C GLU A 221 9.13 21.30 -11.98
N LYS A 222 9.83 20.41 -11.29
CA LYS A 222 10.96 19.63 -11.80
C LYS A 222 10.62 18.13 -12.01
N ASN A 223 9.37 17.78 -12.23
CA ASN A 223 8.89 16.40 -12.33
C ASN A 223 9.25 15.51 -11.11
N GLN A 224 9.36 16.11 -9.95
CA GLN A 224 9.65 15.41 -8.69
C GLN A 224 8.43 15.28 -7.78
N SER A 225 7.23 15.53 -8.30
CA SER A 225 6.00 15.44 -7.51
C SER A 225 5.74 14.02 -7.04
N SER A 226 5.20 13.94 -5.83
CA SER A 226 4.60 12.71 -5.30
C SER A 226 3.45 13.07 -4.37
N TYR A 227 2.58 12.10 -4.14
CA TYR A 227 1.50 12.29 -3.18
C TYR A 227 2.00 12.71 -1.80
N LEU A 228 3.08 12.11 -1.30
CA LEU A 228 3.65 12.45 0.00
C LEU A 228 4.21 13.88 0.03
N ILE A 229 4.86 14.35 -1.04
CA ILE A 229 5.32 15.73 -1.16
C ILE A 229 4.14 16.70 -1.15
N GLU A 230 3.09 16.40 -1.93
CA GLU A 230 1.89 17.23 -2.02
C GLU A 230 1.21 17.39 -0.66
N ILE A 231 0.92 16.28 0.05
CA ILE A 231 0.27 16.36 1.36
C ILE A 231 1.19 16.99 2.42
N SER A 232 2.51 16.76 2.36
CA SER A 232 3.47 17.37 3.29
C SER A 232 3.46 18.90 3.15
N SER A 233 3.43 19.42 1.91
CA SER A 233 3.34 20.86 1.68
C SER A 233 2.07 21.47 2.30
N GLU A 234 0.94 20.76 2.26
CA GLU A 234 -0.31 21.22 2.86
C GLU A 234 -0.32 21.10 4.39
N ILE A 235 0.24 20.00 4.94
CA ILE A 235 0.31 19.76 6.38
C ILE A 235 1.17 20.80 7.07
N ILE A 236 2.34 21.12 6.50
CA ILE A 236 3.33 22.03 7.10
C ILE A 236 2.74 23.44 7.32
N LYS A 237 1.89 23.92 6.42
CA LYS A 237 1.28 25.26 6.54
C LYS A 237 -0.05 25.28 7.30
N LYS A 238 -0.59 24.08 7.67
CA LYS A 238 -1.89 24.01 8.34
C LYS A 238 -1.82 24.56 9.75
N LYS A 239 -2.77 25.44 10.08
CA LYS A 239 -2.89 26.09 11.40
C LYS A 239 -4.19 25.70 12.11
N ALA A 240 -4.15 25.71 13.43
CA ALA A 240 -5.29 25.79 14.32
C ALA A 240 -4.98 26.86 15.37
N ASP A 241 -5.95 27.70 15.70
CA ASP A 241 -5.84 28.78 16.69
C ASP A 241 -4.58 29.67 16.49
N ASN A 242 -4.24 29.98 15.21
CA ASN A 242 -3.07 30.72 14.75
C ASN A 242 -1.70 30.02 14.93
N GLU A 243 -1.64 28.81 15.49
CA GLU A 243 -0.40 28.02 15.62
C GLU A 243 -0.33 26.96 14.50
N TYR A 244 0.89 26.66 14.05
CA TYR A 244 1.07 25.58 13.08
C TYR A 244 0.87 24.22 13.76
N LEU A 245 -0.03 23.38 13.17
CA LEU A 245 -0.32 22.07 13.73
C LEU A 245 0.91 21.17 13.82
N ILE A 246 1.81 21.27 12.85
CA ILE A 246 3.04 20.48 12.82
C ILE A 246 3.94 20.73 14.05
N ASP A 247 3.90 21.91 14.63
CA ASP A 247 4.71 22.23 15.81
C ASP A 247 4.12 21.62 17.11
N ASN A 248 2.85 21.17 17.06
CA ASN A 248 2.08 20.62 18.20
C ASN A 248 1.77 19.11 18.08
N ILE A 249 2.15 18.44 16.99
CA ILE A 249 1.97 17.00 16.85
C ILE A 249 2.97 16.21 17.69
N SER A 250 2.59 14.98 18.06
CA SER A 250 3.50 14.08 18.77
C SER A 250 4.74 13.80 17.93
N PRO A 251 5.95 13.89 18.51
CA PRO A 251 7.19 13.56 17.81
C PRO A 251 7.39 12.04 17.65
N VAL A 252 6.49 11.22 18.17
CA VAL A 252 6.58 9.75 18.13
C VAL A 252 5.89 9.21 16.90
N ALA A 253 6.60 8.45 16.08
CA ALA A 253 6.09 7.78 14.89
C ALA A 253 5.82 6.29 15.17
N ASN A 254 4.53 5.89 15.21
CA ASN A 254 4.14 4.51 15.44
C ASN A 254 4.45 3.61 14.22
N ASN A 255 4.73 2.34 14.49
CA ASN A 255 4.95 1.30 13.50
C ASN A 255 3.73 0.35 13.45
N LYS A 256 3.14 0.18 12.26
CA LYS A 256 2.03 -0.77 12.02
C LYS A 256 2.50 -2.20 11.69
N GLY A 257 3.80 -2.47 11.78
CA GLY A 257 4.41 -3.79 11.55
C GLY A 257 4.91 -4.03 10.13
N THR A 258 4.31 -3.45 9.10
CA THR A 258 4.66 -3.75 7.70
C THR A 258 6.07 -3.30 7.30
N GLY A 259 6.55 -2.16 7.79
CA GLY A 259 7.95 -1.73 7.58
C GLY A 259 8.95 -2.67 8.25
N LYS A 260 8.63 -3.16 9.45
CA LYS A 260 9.44 -4.17 10.16
C LYS A 260 9.51 -5.47 9.35
N LEU A 261 8.35 -5.97 8.88
CA LEU A 261 8.29 -7.18 8.05
C LEU A 261 9.10 -7.05 6.75
N THR A 262 9.14 -5.85 6.14
CA THR A 262 9.97 -5.58 4.96
C THR A 262 11.46 -5.78 5.27
N VAL A 263 11.94 -5.21 6.38
CA VAL A 263 13.35 -5.33 6.81
C VAL A 263 13.68 -6.77 7.19
N GLU A 264 12.84 -7.43 8.00
CA GLU A 264 13.04 -8.82 8.39
C GLU A 264 13.12 -9.75 7.17
N THR A 265 12.22 -9.54 6.20
CA THR A 265 12.24 -10.31 4.95
C THR A 265 13.50 -10.05 4.13
N SER A 266 13.93 -8.79 4.00
CA SER A 266 15.16 -8.48 3.26
C SER A 266 16.40 -9.14 3.86
N LEU A 267 16.50 -9.16 5.18
CA LEU A 267 17.59 -9.84 5.90
C LEU A 267 17.53 -11.36 5.70
N GLU A 268 16.34 -11.96 5.71
CA GLU A 268 16.16 -13.39 5.43
C GLU A 268 16.65 -13.77 4.02
N TYR A 269 16.41 -12.88 3.04
CA TYR A 269 16.89 -13.07 1.66
C TYR A 269 18.31 -12.58 1.44
N ASN A 270 19.04 -12.14 2.50
CA ASN A 270 20.36 -11.54 2.41
C ASN A 270 20.44 -10.39 1.41
N PHE A 271 19.43 -9.54 1.38
CA PHE A 271 19.34 -8.40 0.47
C PHE A 271 19.34 -7.07 1.23
N PRO A 272 20.21 -6.09 0.89
CA PRO A 272 20.29 -4.82 1.61
C PRO A 272 19.18 -3.84 1.20
N LEU A 273 18.48 -3.26 2.18
CA LEU A 273 17.51 -2.17 2.02
C LEU A 273 17.82 -1.00 2.97
N PRO A 274 19.01 -0.36 2.83
CA PRO A 274 19.47 0.62 3.82
C PRO A 274 18.50 1.79 4.02
N SER A 275 17.90 2.35 2.99
CA SER A 275 16.94 3.46 3.14
C SER A 275 15.70 3.06 3.96
N ILE A 276 15.19 1.86 3.74
CA ILE A 276 14.00 1.36 4.44
C ILE A 276 14.36 1.00 5.88
N TYR A 277 15.56 0.43 6.08
CA TYR A 277 16.07 0.08 7.40
C TYR A 277 16.21 1.33 8.28
N GLU A 278 16.86 2.39 7.78
CA GLU A 278 17.03 3.64 8.51
C GLU A 278 15.70 4.33 8.81
N ALA A 279 14.75 4.30 7.90
CA ALA A 279 13.42 4.82 8.15
C ALA A 279 12.67 4.06 9.25
N LEU A 280 12.84 2.74 9.34
CA LEU A 280 12.31 1.94 10.44
C LEU A 280 13.01 2.29 11.75
N ASN A 281 14.35 2.40 11.72
CA ASN A 281 15.17 2.75 12.88
C ASN A 281 14.76 4.12 13.44
N ALA A 282 14.63 5.15 12.61
CA ALA A 282 14.19 6.48 13.02
C ALA A 282 12.82 6.46 13.75
N ARG A 283 11.89 5.59 13.31
CA ARG A 283 10.61 5.39 14.02
C ARG A 283 10.78 4.75 15.38
N VAL A 284 11.66 3.76 15.50
CA VAL A 284 12.01 3.15 16.79
C VAL A 284 12.65 4.19 17.70
N GLU A 285 13.63 4.93 17.21
CA GLU A 285 14.32 5.99 17.95
C GLU A 285 13.36 7.07 18.45
N SER A 286 12.32 7.41 17.69
CA SER A 286 11.33 8.41 18.11
C SER A 286 10.68 8.11 19.46
N HIS A 287 10.60 6.85 19.87
CA HIS A 287 10.09 6.42 21.18
C HIS A 287 11.09 6.63 22.32
N PHE A 288 12.37 6.81 22.01
CA PHE A 288 13.46 6.95 22.98
C PHE A 288 13.95 8.38 23.17
N GLN A 289 13.30 9.39 22.60
CA GLN A 289 13.71 10.79 22.63
C GLN A 289 13.95 11.36 24.05
N LYS A 290 13.30 10.80 25.08
CA LYS A 290 13.54 11.22 26.47
C LYS A 290 14.84 10.65 27.06
N ILE A 291 15.39 9.60 26.46
CA ILE A 291 16.58 8.87 26.94
C ILE A 291 17.83 9.32 26.19
N TRP A 292 17.68 9.65 24.89
CA TRP A 292 18.79 10.16 24.09
C TRP A 292 19.13 11.62 24.43
N PRO A 293 20.40 11.98 24.55
CA PRO A 293 20.77 13.36 24.74
C PRO A 293 20.24 14.21 23.58
N LYS A 294 19.58 15.31 23.90
CA LYS A 294 19.16 16.28 22.89
C LYS A 294 20.41 16.80 22.18
N VAL A 295 20.60 16.44 20.93
CA VAL A 295 21.60 17.06 20.09
C VAL A 295 21.16 18.51 19.87
N THR A 296 21.88 19.45 20.43
CA THR A 296 21.69 20.86 20.13
C THR A 296 22.26 21.12 18.75
N HIS A 297 21.37 21.14 17.75
CA HIS A 297 21.78 21.54 16.41
C HIS A 297 22.31 22.95 16.42
N SER A 298 23.48 23.17 15.80
CA SER A 298 23.97 24.51 15.56
C SER A 298 22.93 25.24 14.70
N LYS A 299 22.29 26.26 15.26
CA LYS A 299 21.42 27.17 14.52
C LYS A 299 22.32 27.90 13.50
N ASN A 300 21.89 27.99 12.25
CA ASN A 300 22.52 28.65 11.09
C ASN A 300 23.33 27.72 10.17
N LEU A 301 22.71 26.65 9.70
CA LEU A 301 23.17 25.95 8.51
C LEU A 301 22.88 26.88 7.31
N ASN A 302 23.91 27.29 6.57
CA ASN A 302 23.72 27.94 5.28
C ASN A 302 23.43 26.83 4.26
N VAL A 303 22.15 26.65 3.89
CA VAL A 303 21.70 25.54 3.05
C VAL A 303 21.39 26.05 1.65
N ASP A 304 22.00 25.41 0.68
CA ASP A 304 21.69 25.57 -0.74
C ASP A 304 20.43 24.75 -1.08
N LEU A 305 19.35 25.42 -1.43
CA LEU A 305 18.06 24.77 -1.70
C LEU A 305 18.11 23.83 -2.92
N ASP A 306 18.93 24.13 -3.92
CA ASP A 306 19.05 23.22 -5.09
C ASP A 306 19.80 21.94 -4.72
N LYS A 307 20.77 22.01 -3.81
CA LYS A 307 21.43 20.81 -3.28
C LYS A 307 20.46 19.99 -2.42
N VAL A 308 19.59 20.60 -1.65
CA VAL A 308 18.54 19.87 -0.90
C VAL A 308 17.56 19.20 -1.85
N LYS A 309 17.13 19.87 -2.92
CA LYS A 309 16.27 19.26 -3.95
C LYS A 309 16.92 18.03 -4.58
N ASN A 310 18.20 18.16 -4.97
CA ASN A 310 18.94 17.04 -5.57
C ASN A 310 19.14 15.89 -4.58
N ALA A 311 19.39 16.17 -3.30
CA ALA A 311 19.51 15.16 -2.26
C ALA A 311 18.18 14.41 -2.05
N ILE A 312 17.04 15.11 -2.03
CA ILE A 312 15.70 14.50 -1.96
C ILE A 312 15.47 13.59 -3.17
N TYR A 313 15.77 14.10 -4.36
CA TYR A 313 15.60 13.34 -5.62
C TYR A 313 16.42 12.05 -5.58
N PHE A 314 17.73 12.15 -5.29
CA PHE A 314 18.63 11.00 -5.23
C PHE A 314 18.22 9.98 -4.16
N ALA A 315 17.88 10.44 -2.95
CA ALA A 315 17.45 9.54 -1.88
C ALA A 315 16.16 8.78 -2.22
N ARG A 316 15.19 9.44 -2.86
CA ARG A 316 13.94 8.82 -3.30
C ARG A 316 14.17 7.85 -4.45
N LEU A 317 14.97 8.24 -5.45
CA LEU A 317 15.35 7.36 -6.56
C LEU A 317 16.06 6.11 -6.04
N SER A 318 17.06 6.27 -5.16
CA SER A 318 17.78 5.16 -4.55
C SER A 318 16.85 4.23 -3.76
N THR A 319 15.87 4.77 -3.05
CA THR A 319 14.87 3.98 -2.31
C THR A 319 14.01 3.12 -3.26
N LEU A 320 13.55 3.70 -4.37
CA LEU A 320 12.76 2.97 -5.37
C LEU A 320 13.58 1.88 -6.04
N ILE A 321 14.83 2.18 -6.42
CA ILE A 321 15.77 1.20 -6.99
C ILE A 321 16.01 0.04 -6.03
N GLN A 322 16.30 0.31 -4.75
CA GLN A 322 16.46 -0.75 -3.73
C GLN A 322 15.21 -1.66 -3.69
N GLY A 323 14.01 -1.07 -3.70
CA GLY A 323 12.77 -1.83 -3.70
C GLY A 323 12.60 -2.69 -4.96
N ILE A 324 12.85 -2.13 -6.13
CA ILE A 324 12.75 -2.85 -7.41
C ILE A 324 13.73 -4.02 -7.46
N LEU A 325 14.98 -3.78 -7.13
CA LEU A 325 16.01 -4.83 -7.09
C LEU A 325 15.68 -5.94 -6.09
N PHE A 326 15.03 -5.60 -4.98
CA PHE A 326 14.57 -6.62 -4.04
C PHE A 326 13.41 -7.45 -4.62
N ILE A 327 12.51 -6.87 -5.42
CA ILE A 327 11.49 -7.66 -6.13
C ILE A 327 12.15 -8.62 -7.12
N GLU A 328 13.12 -8.17 -7.91
CA GLU A 328 13.86 -9.01 -8.87
C GLU A 328 14.58 -10.16 -8.14
N HIS A 329 15.27 -9.84 -7.04
CA HIS A 329 15.96 -10.85 -6.22
C HIS A 329 14.98 -11.89 -5.63
N PHE A 330 13.87 -11.43 -5.04
CA PHE A 330 12.82 -12.29 -4.51
C PHE A 330 12.21 -13.17 -5.61
N SER A 331 11.88 -12.57 -6.76
CA SER A 331 11.34 -13.27 -7.93
C SER A 331 12.25 -14.41 -8.39
N SER A 332 13.55 -14.15 -8.46
CA SER A 332 14.58 -15.16 -8.81
C SER A 332 14.68 -16.26 -7.75
N LYS A 333 14.73 -15.92 -6.47
CA LYS A 333 14.85 -16.88 -5.35
C LYS A 333 13.65 -17.80 -5.23
N GLU A 334 12.46 -17.27 -5.44
CA GLU A 334 11.20 -18.02 -5.34
C GLU A 334 10.78 -18.67 -6.67
N SER A 335 11.59 -18.54 -7.73
CA SER A 335 11.26 -19.02 -9.09
C SER A 335 9.90 -18.50 -9.58
N LEU A 336 9.64 -17.22 -9.32
CA LEU A 336 8.46 -16.50 -9.76
C LEU A 336 8.80 -15.61 -10.97
N GLU A 337 7.82 -15.33 -11.81
CA GLU A 337 7.94 -14.35 -12.90
C GLU A 337 7.22 -13.05 -12.51
N ILE A 338 7.87 -12.21 -11.68
CA ILE A 338 7.32 -10.91 -11.34
C ILE A 338 7.86 -9.87 -12.34
N LYS A 339 6.97 -9.37 -13.19
CA LYS A 339 7.32 -8.35 -14.19
C LYS A 339 7.31 -6.97 -13.56
N ILE A 340 8.46 -6.33 -13.47
CA ILE A 340 8.63 -5.00 -12.88
C ILE A 340 7.72 -3.94 -13.53
N PRO A 341 7.57 -3.87 -14.88
CA PRO A 341 6.64 -2.91 -15.49
C PRO A 341 5.19 -3.02 -14.99
N GLU A 342 4.72 -4.23 -14.67
CA GLU A 342 3.38 -4.46 -14.11
C GLU A 342 3.29 -3.96 -12.65
N VAL A 343 4.34 -4.15 -11.86
CA VAL A 343 4.42 -3.62 -10.49
C VAL A 343 4.42 -2.10 -10.50
N LEU A 344 5.25 -1.49 -11.35
CA LEU A 344 5.32 -0.03 -11.52
C LEU A 344 3.98 0.55 -11.96
N GLN A 345 3.31 -0.06 -12.95
CA GLN A 345 1.97 0.35 -13.38
C GLN A 345 0.96 0.33 -12.23
N ASN A 346 1.02 -0.69 -11.39
CA ASN A 346 0.16 -0.80 -10.22
C ASN A 346 0.36 0.37 -9.25
N TRP A 347 1.60 0.89 -9.12
CA TRP A 347 1.95 1.95 -8.18
C TRP A 347 1.77 3.38 -8.74
N LEU A 348 1.39 3.55 -10.00
CA LEU A 348 1.26 4.88 -10.63
C LEU A 348 0.10 5.72 -10.09
N SER A 349 -0.96 5.09 -9.59
CA SER A 349 -2.12 5.78 -9.03
C SER A 349 -2.77 4.97 -7.92
N GLY A 350 -3.61 5.61 -7.10
CA GLY A 350 -4.37 4.95 -6.03
C GLY A 350 -3.52 4.43 -4.86
N CYS A 351 -2.21 4.64 -4.86
CA CYS A 351 -1.32 4.23 -3.78
C CYS A 351 -0.61 5.43 -3.13
N ILE A 352 0.02 5.21 -1.98
CA ILE A 352 0.68 6.28 -1.22
C ILE A 352 2.00 6.72 -1.85
N ILE A 353 2.75 5.82 -2.49
CA ILE A 353 4.06 6.12 -3.10
C ILE A 353 3.99 6.62 -4.55
N ARG A 354 2.77 6.85 -5.08
CA ARG A 354 2.61 7.36 -6.43
C ARG A 354 3.40 8.65 -6.66
N SER A 355 4.19 8.70 -7.73
CA SER A 355 5.11 9.80 -7.99
C SER A 355 5.47 9.91 -9.47
N ASP A 356 6.05 11.05 -9.84
CA ASP A 356 6.60 11.24 -11.20
C ASP A 356 7.80 10.33 -11.43
N LEU A 357 8.64 10.08 -10.41
CA LEU A 357 9.75 9.13 -10.49
C LEU A 357 9.31 7.72 -10.90
N LEU A 358 8.19 7.23 -10.37
CA LEU A 358 7.66 5.92 -10.79
C LEU A 358 7.25 5.91 -12.27
N LYS A 359 6.74 7.03 -12.80
CA LYS A 359 6.42 7.16 -14.23
C LYS A 359 7.68 7.13 -15.10
N GLU A 360 8.72 7.84 -14.67
CA GLU A 360 10.02 7.86 -15.36
C GLU A 360 10.66 6.47 -15.37
N ILE A 361 10.76 5.81 -14.23
CA ILE A 361 11.30 4.45 -14.12
C ILE A 361 10.49 3.48 -14.99
N LYS A 362 9.14 3.57 -14.96
CA LYS A 362 8.30 2.71 -15.80
C LYS A 362 8.57 2.92 -17.30
N LYS A 363 8.71 4.19 -17.74
CA LYS A 363 9.03 4.51 -19.13
C LYS A 363 10.37 3.92 -19.54
N ILE A 364 11.40 4.04 -18.70
CA ILE A 364 12.71 3.44 -18.93
C ILE A 364 12.60 1.91 -19.13
N TYR A 365 11.85 1.24 -18.27
CA TYR A 365 11.62 -0.22 -18.40
C TYR A 365 10.84 -0.62 -19.66
N GLU A 366 10.03 0.27 -20.25
CA GLU A 366 9.31 0.00 -21.50
C GLU A 366 10.18 0.18 -22.74
N GLU A 367 11.21 1.03 -22.65
CA GLU A 367 12.14 1.33 -23.74
C GLU A 367 13.30 0.32 -23.84
N ILE A 368 13.50 -0.51 -22.80
CA ILE A 368 14.61 -1.46 -22.71
C ILE A 368 14.13 -2.89 -22.96
N SER A 369 15.01 -3.71 -23.54
CA SER A 369 14.76 -5.14 -23.70
C SER A 369 14.63 -5.83 -22.33
N THR A 370 13.75 -6.79 -22.23
CA THR A 370 13.25 -7.43 -20.98
C THR A 370 14.29 -8.12 -20.09
N ASP A 371 15.58 -8.14 -20.46
CA ASP A 371 16.62 -8.89 -19.76
C ASP A 371 17.65 -8.02 -19.01
N SER A 372 17.52 -6.69 -19.03
CA SER A 372 18.46 -5.80 -18.34
C SER A 372 17.96 -5.41 -16.94
N SER A 373 18.87 -5.48 -15.95
CA SER A 373 18.58 -4.96 -14.61
C SER A 373 18.56 -3.44 -14.61
N ILE A 374 17.76 -2.82 -13.72
CA ILE A 374 17.65 -1.36 -13.59
C ILE A 374 19.00 -0.66 -13.38
N VAL A 375 19.96 -1.32 -12.73
CA VAL A 375 21.32 -0.75 -12.50
C VAL A 375 22.20 -0.75 -13.73
N GLU A 376 21.86 -1.51 -14.77
CA GLU A 376 22.60 -1.56 -16.03
C GLU A 376 22.10 -0.50 -17.02
N ILE A 377 21.08 0.26 -16.64
CA ILE A 377 20.46 1.26 -17.50
C ILE A 377 21.27 2.55 -17.46
N GLU A 378 21.85 2.93 -18.59
CA GLU A 378 22.73 4.11 -18.71
C GLU A 378 22.04 5.41 -18.29
N GLU A 379 20.75 5.58 -18.56
CA GLU A 379 19.95 6.74 -18.14
C GLU A 379 19.86 6.87 -16.63
N ILE A 380 19.83 5.76 -15.87
CA ILE A 380 19.80 5.79 -14.41
C ILE A 380 21.20 6.00 -13.83
N GLN A 381 22.24 5.43 -14.47
CA GLN A 381 23.62 5.64 -14.04
C GLN A 381 24.09 7.10 -14.21
N ASN A 382 23.49 7.83 -15.16
CA ASN A 382 23.84 9.22 -15.47
C ASN A 382 23.01 10.25 -14.69
N GLN A 383 22.09 9.85 -13.84
CA GLN A 383 21.30 10.72 -12.95
C GLN A 383 21.91 10.81 -11.55
#